data_83b7f5bb16777eebaafbfd3cb703d58e
#
_entry.id   83b7f5bb16777eebaafbfd3cb703d58e
#
_cell.length_a   1.000
_cell.length_b   1.000
_cell.length_c   1.000
_cell.angle_alpha   90.00
_cell.angle_beta   90.00
_cell.angle_gamma   90.00
#
_symmetry.space_group_name_H-M   'P 1'
#
loop_
_entity.id
_entity.type
_entity.pdbx_description
1 polymer ?
#
loop_
_entity_poly.entity_id
_entity_poly.type
_entity_poly.pdbx_seq_one_letter_code
_entity_poly.pdbx_strand_id
1 'polypeptide(L)'
;RWLLFKRIVSDNEEYNRGLFIDDENWEKFENVIGKIKSPNNKRKFIIPKKIKMAVPYVEPSTQSVITPEVEVDLQNTSDDNYLKFMEVIDEAERLLMNATRTDIPYYIFVDELEAYYGNISVFKRDLCLIRDLIFTVKRFNSNFSTINMKCTKIICSVRSEILTAISRFIVTKELNKVTAGFAVPLMWNYSNTSSYMHPIIQILLKRIAVCEGCVNPDYKKVYERWLPENIHGIEPANYILNNSWCKPRDIVRLITTVQNSIYNSSKAFTQSVFDSIVKTYSEDSLIEIKEELRALYDTDQIDTIINCFMGY
;
A
#
# COMPACT_ATOMS: atom_id res chain seq x y z
N ARG A 1 10.14 1.67 11.87
CA ARG A 1 11.20 2.65 11.61
C ARG A 1 12.45 1.98 11.01
N TRP A 2 13.04 0.97 11.66
CA TRP A 2 14.28 0.33 11.19
C TRP A 2 14.25 -0.15 9.73
N LEU A 3 13.18 -0.83 9.30
CA LEU A 3 13.04 -1.27 7.90
C LEU A 3 13.01 -0.09 6.93
N LEU A 4 12.37 1.00 7.31
CA LEU A 4 12.35 2.24 6.55
C LEU A 4 13.78 2.82 6.41
N PHE A 5 14.54 2.86 7.50
CA PHE A 5 15.92 3.36 7.49
C PHE A 5 16.83 2.51 6.61
N LYS A 6 16.71 1.17 6.69
CA LYS A 6 17.43 0.27 5.76
C LYS A 6 17.07 0.53 4.31
N ARG A 7 15.79 0.77 4.02
CA ARG A 7 15.36 1.08 2.65
C ARG A 7 15.97 2.40 2.18
N ILE A 8 15.98 3.42 3.01
CA ILE A 8 16.59 4.72 2.69
C ILE A 8 18.08 4.59 2.36
N VAL A 9 18.83 3.81 3.16
CA VAL A 9 20.27 3.54 2.91
C VAL A 9 20.43 2.81 1.58
N SER A 10 19.67 1.74 1.35
CA SER A 10 19.72 0.96 0.12
C SER A 10 19.38 1.80 -1.12
N ASP A 11 18.34 2.63 -1.04
CA ASP A 11 17.94 3.49 -2.15
C ASP A 11 19.01 4.55 -2.45
N ASN A 12 19.66 5.11 -1.43
CA ASN A 12 20.75 6.06 -1.65
C ASN A 12 21.96 5.39 -2.32
N GLU A 13 22.30 4.15 -1.93
CA GLU A 13 23.34 3.36 -2.59
C GLU A 13 22.96 3.05 -4.05
N GLU A 14 21.73 2.57 -4.30
CA GLU A 14 21.21 2.27 -5.63
C GLU A 14 21.18 3.50 -6.54
N TYR A 15 20.99 4.69 -5.98
CA TYR A 15 21.01 5.97 -6.68
C TYR A 15 22.40 6.65 -6.71
N ASN A 16 23.47 5.86 -6.60
CA ASN A 16 24.86 6.33 -6.61
C ASN A 16 25.14 7.46 -5.59
N ARG A 17 24.58 7.34 -4.39
CA ARG A 17 24.66 8.32 -3.29
C ARG A 17 24.14 9.72 -3.64
N GLY A 18 23.21 9.79 -4.60
CA GLY A 18 22.66 11.07 -5.10
C GLY A 18 21.49 11.62 -4.29
N LEU A 19 20.92 10.86 -3.33
CA LEU A 19 19.76 11.29 -2.55
C LEU A 19 20.14 12.10 -1.31
N PHE A 20 21.26 11.80 -0.68
CA PHE A 20 21.80 12.50 0.49
C PHE A 20 23.21 12.97 0.20
N ILE A 21 23.61 14.10 0.80
CA ILE A 21 24.98 14.56 0.80
C ILE A 21 25.74 13.72 1.83
N ASP A 22 26.97 13.28 1.49
CA ASP A 22 27.85 12.56 2.41
C ASP A 22 28.39 13.54 3.48
N ASP A 23 27.53 13.92 4.42
CA ASP A 23 27.88 14.69 5.59
C ASP A 23 28.07 13.78 6.83
N GLU A 24 28.59 14.34 7.91
CA GLU A 24 28.88 13.60 9.14
C GLU A 24 27.64 12.90 9.73
N ASN A 25 26.44 13.50 9.59
CA ASN A 25 25.18 12.92 10.08
C ASN A 25 24.77 11.73 9.21
N TRP A 26 24.91 11.84 7.89
CA TRP A 26 24.64 10.73 6.98
C TRP A 26 25.58 9.56 7.21
N GLU A 27 26.89 9.79 7.31
CA GLU A 27 27.86 8.73 7.57
C GLU A 27 27.59 8.02 8.90
N LYS A 28 27.26 8.78 9.97
CA LYS A 28 26.86 8.20 11.25
C LYS A 28 25.57 7.39 11.15
N PHE A 29 24.56 7.90 10.43
CA PHE A 29 23.29 7.20 10.21
C PHE A 29 23.52 5.88 9.47
N GLU A 30 24.25 5.90 8.36
CA GLU A 30 24.58 4.71 7.57
C GLU A 30 25.34 3.67 8.41
N ASN A 31 26.30 4.12 9.23
CA ASN A 31 27.03 3.28 10.16
C ASN A 31 26.15 2.64 11.24
N VAL A 32 25.22 3.38 11.82
CA VAL A 32 24.26 2.85 12.81
C VAL A 32 23.37 1.78 12.17
N ILE A 33 22.85 2.03 10.97
CA ILE A 33 21.98 1.09 10.27
C ILE A 33 22.76 -0.12 9.73
N GLY A 34 23.98 0.07 9.22
CA GLY A 34 24.84 -0.99 8.69
C GLY A 34 25.35 -1.97 9.76
N LYS A 35 25.54 -1.51 10.99
CA LYS A 35 25.97 -2.36 12.12
C LYS A 35 24.88 -3.32 12.59
N ILE A 36 23.61 -3.06 12.25
CA ILE A 36 22.50 -3.97 12.48
C ILE A 36 22.55 -5.08 11.42
N LYS A 37 23.42 -6.08 11.61
CA LYS A 37 23.57 -7.17 10.65
C LYS A 37 22.32 -8.04 10.59
N SER A 38 21.70 -8.09 9.39
CA SER A 38 20.72 -9.14 9.06
C SER A 38 21.46 -10.46 8.79
N PRO A 39 21.12 -11.57 9.44
CA PRO A 39 21.69 -12.85 9.07
C PRO A 39 21.10 -13.29 7.73
N ASN A 40 21.97 -13.40 6.75
CA ASN A 40 21.76 -14.02 5.44
C ASN A 40 20.85 -13.34 4.39
N ASN A 41 21.53 -13.03 3.34
CA ASN A 41 21.23 -12.59 1.98
C ASN A 41 20.18 -13.43 1.23
N LYS A 42 18.95 -13.51 1.68
CA LYS A 42 17.80 -13.96 0.87
C LYS A 42 16.58 -13.11 1.19
N ARG A 43 15.95 -12.58 0.15
CA ARG A 43 14.79 -11.68 0.05
C ARG A 43 13.55 -12.04 0.91
N LYS A 44 13.71 -12.39 2.18
CA LYS A 44 12.65 -12.51 3.16
C LYS A 44 12.89 -11.46 4.23
N PHE A 45 11.89 -10.62 4.47
CA PHE A 45 11.82 -9.70 5.60
C PHE A 45 11.88 -10.53 6.90
N ILE A 46 13.09 -10.77 7.41
CA ILE A 46 13.30 -11.47 8.66
C ILE A 46 13.72 -10.42 9.66
N ILE A 47 12.92 -10.26 10.72
CA ILE A 47 13.35 -9.54 11.92
C ILE A 47 14.64 -10.23 12.40
N PRO A 48 15.76 -9.52 12.53
CA PRO A 48 17.01 -10.14 12.93
C PRO A 48 16.85 -10.76 14.33
N LYS A 49 17.31 -11.99 14.48
CA LYS A 49 17.26 -12.69 15.79
C LYS A 49 18.20 -12.05 16.81
N LYS A 50 19.29 -11.46 16.32
CA LYS A 50 20.32 -10.81 17.14
C LYS A 50 20.81 -9.55 16.43
N ILE A 51 21.00 -8.50 17.18
CA ILE A 51 21.55 -7.24 16.71
C ILE A 51 22.80 -6.93 17.53
N LYS A 52 23.95 -6.81 16.85
CA LYS A 52 25.16 -6.28 17.48
C LYS A 52 25.22 -4.78 17.25
N MET A 53 25.28 -4.03 18.33
CA MET A 53 25.30 -2.58 18.30
C MET A 53 26.55 -2.07 19.03
N ALA A 54 27.22 -1.09 18.43
CA ALA A 54 28.21 -0.28 19.14
C ALA A 54 27.54 1.04 19.48
N VAL A 55 27.24 1.27 20.73
CA VAL A 55 26.67 2.53 21.23
C VAL A 55 27.83 3.41 21.68
N PRO A 56 28.10 4.56 21.05
CA PRO A 56 29.09 5.49 21.52
C PRO A 56 28.63 6.08 22.86
N TYR A 57 29.37 5.78 23.92
CA TYR A 57 29.18 6.37 25.24
C TYR A 57 30.31 7.35 25.52
N VAL A 58 29.97 8.60 25.83
CA VAL A 58 30.95 9.58 26.29
C VAL A 58 31.04 9.48 27.79
N GLU A 59 32.20 9.01 28.30
CA GLU A 59 32.43 8.93 29.74
C GLU A 59 32.59 10.37 30.29
N PRO A 60 31.78 10.78 31.27
CA PRO A 60 31.80 12.17 31.78
C PRO A 60 33.11 12.59 32.42
N SER A 61 33.93 11.64 32.85
CA SER A 61 35.19 11.88 33.57
C SER A 61 36.43 12.03 32.68
N THR A 62 36.40 11.45 31.46
CA THR A 62 37.61 11.39 30.61
C THR A 62 37.42 11.95 29.22
N GLN A 63 36.19 12.34 28.83
CA GLN A 63 35.81 12.76 27.45
C GLN A 63 36.22 11.75 26.36
N SER A 64 36.58 10.53 26.71
CA SER A 64 36.90 9.50 25.76
C SER A 64 35.62 8.80 25.26
N VAL A 65 35.52 8.59 23.96
CA VAL A 65 34.41 7.86 23.35
C VAL A 65 34.69 6.37 23.46
N ILE A 66 34.02 5.69 24.36
CA ILE A 66 34.04 4.23 24.46
C ILE A 66 32.87 3.69 23.69
N THR A 67 33.11 2.79 22.72
CA THR A 67 32.06 2.13 21.92
C THR A 67 31.99 0.65 22.34
N PRO A 68 31.26 0.31 23.41
CA PRO A 68 30.99 -1.09 23.73
C PRO A 68 30.11 -1.72 22.67
N GLU A 69 30.49 -2.90 22.17
CA GLU A 69 29.59 -3.71 21.34
C GLU A 69 28.52 -4.34 22.23
N VAL A 70 27.27 -4.01 22.00
CA VAL A 70 26.12 -4.61 22.69
C VAL A 70 25.42 -5.56 21.72
N GLU A 71 25.36 -6.85 22.05
CA GLU A 71 24.61 -7.86 21.33
C GLU A 71 23.18 -7.90 21.89
N VAL A 72 22.17 -7.54 21.07
CA VAL A 72 20.75 -7.59 21.45
C VAL A 72 20.12 -8.81 20.81
N ASP A 73 19.66 -9.76 21.62
CA ASP A 73 18.88 -10.92 21.18
C ASP A 73 17.38 -10.58 21.21
N LEU A 74 16.77 -10.45 20.03
CA LEU A 74 15.36 -10.11 19.89
C LEU A 74 14.42 -11.32 20.09
N GLN A 75 14.96 -12.54 20.25
CA GLN A 75 14.13 -13.73 20.57
C GLN A 75 13.90 -13.88 22.08
N ASN A 76 14.83 -13.41 22.89
CA ASN A 76 14.67 -13.35 24.35
C ASN A 76 14.35 -11.88 24.71
N THR A 77 13.10 -11.50 24.59
CA THR A 77 12.61 -10.19 24.98
C THR A 77 12.71 -9.98 26.50
N SER A 78 13.89 -9.68 27.00
CA SER A 78 13.95 -8.89 28.21
C SER A 78 13.64 -7.43 27.85
N ASP A 79 12.84 -6.75 28.67
CA ASP A 79 12.48 -5.34 28.45
C ASP A 79 13.69 -4.44 28.20
N ASP A 80 14.84 -4.79 28.78
CA ASP A 80 16.13 -4.10 28.63
C ASP A 80 16.67 -4.14 27.17
N ASN A 81 16.53 -5.25 26.48
CA ASN A 81 17.00 -5.40 25.10
C ASN A 81 16.14 -4.62 24.12
N TYR A 82 14.82 -4.55 24.39
CA TYR A 82 13.89 -3.75 23.59
C TYR A 82 14.19 -2.26 23.77
N LEU A 83 14.43 -1.80 25.01
CA LEU A 83 14.77 -0.40 25.29
C LEU A 83 16.06 0.03 24.56
N LYS A 84 17.11 -0.77 24.61
CA LYS A 84 18.37 -0.50 23.89
C LYS A 84 18.18 -0.43 22.37
N PHE A 85 17.36 -1.32 21.81
CA PHE A 85 17.02 -1.27 20.37
C PHE A 85 16.29 0.02 20.02
N MET A 86 15.33 0.44 20.86
CA MET A 86 14.58 1.66 20.65
C MET A 86 15.48 2.91 20.72
N GLU A 87 16.42 2.96 21.66
CA GLU A 87 17.40 4.06 21.76
C GLU A 87 18.24 4.21 20.49
N VAL A 88 18.69 3.10 19.91
CA VAL A 88 19.43 3.11 18.65
C VAL A 88 18.58 3.57 17.47
N ILE A 89 17.31 3.14 17.43
CA ILE A 89 16.37 3.60 16.40
C ILE A 89 16.06 5.10 16.55
N ASP A 90 15.96 5.60 17.77
CA ASP A 90 15.74 7.01 18.04
C ASP A 90 16.97 7.86 17.66
N GLU A 91 18.18 7.37 17.93
CA GLU A 91 19.42 8.00 17.48
C GLU A 91 19.55 7.98 15.95
N ALA A 92 19.23 6.85 15.29
CA ALA A 92 19.21 6.78 13.84
C ALA A 92 18.21 7.79 13.24
N GLU A 93 17.02 7.93 13.85
CA GLU A 93 16.05 8.92 13.44
C GLU A 93 16.61 10.35 13.56
N ARG A 94 17.25 10.66 14.68
CA ARG A 94 17.87 11.97 14.94
C ARG A 94 18.95 12.28 13.89
N LEU A 95 19.82 11.33 13.58
CA LEU A 95 20.87 11.47 12.58
C LEU A 95 20.29 11.69 11.17
N LEU A 96 19.29 10.88 10.78
CA LEU A 96 18.60 11.05 9.49
C LEU A 96 17.95 12.44 9.36
N MET A 97 17.32 12.93 10.42
CA MET A 97 16.67 14.25 10.41
C MET A 97 17.66 15.42 10.30
N ASN A 98 18.92 15.21 10.70
CA ASN A 98 19.99 16.19 10.61
C ASN A 98 20.88 16.00 9.36
N ALA A 99 20.71 14.92 8.60
CA ALA A 99 21.43 14.69 7.36
C ALA A 99 20.95 15.63 6.25
N THR A 100 21.88 16.10 5.42
CA THR A 100 21.57 17.02 4.34
C THR A 100 21.06 16.27 3.11
N ARG A 101 19.89 16.68 2.61
CA ARG A 101 19.28 16.14 1.39
C ARG A 101 19.74 16.92 0.15
N THR A 102 19.81 16.21 -0.98
CA THR A 102 19.83 16.84 -2.29
C THR A 102 18.43 17.33 -2.70
N ASP A 103 18.32 18.12 -3.76
CA ASP A 103 17.03 18.60 -4.28
C ASP A 103 16.24 17.54 -5.07
N ILE A 104 16.74 16.33 -5.15
CA ILE A 104 16.10 15.23 -5.88
C ILE A 104 14.85 14.78 -5.12
N PRO A 105 13.66 14.77 -5.77
CA PRO A 105 12.44 14.25 -5.15
C PRO A 105 12.60 12.77 -4.80
N TYR A 106 12.26 12.40 -3.56
CA TYR A 106 12.33 11.04 -3.08
C TYR A 106 11.02 10.62 -2.43
N TYR A 107 10.35 9.64 -3.03
CA TYR A 107 9.07 9.12 -2.56
C TYR A 107 9.22 7.64 -2.17
N ILE A 108 8.81 7.31 -0.96
CA ILE A 108 8.76 5.94 -0.46
C ILE A 108 7.30 5.49 -0.46
N PHE A 109 6.99 4.46 -1.22
CA PHE A 109 5.66 3.86 -1.26
C PHE A 109 5.63 2.61 -0.38
N VAL A 110 4.64 2.55 0.51
CA VAL A 110 4.34 1.36 1.31
C VAL A 110 2.96 0.88 0.88
N ASP A 111 2.93 -0.24 0.20
CA ASP A 111 1.72 -0.85 -0.36
C ASP A 111 1.44 -2.22 0.25
N GLU A 112 0.30 -2.82 -0.09
CA GLU A 112 -0.13 -4.14 0.38
C GLU A 112 -0.21 -4.24 1.91
N LEU A 113 -0.77 -3.21 2.59
CA LEU A 113 -0.99 -3.24 4.03
C LEU A 113 -2.25 -4.07 4.32
N GLU A 114 -2.04 -5.37 4.53
CA GLU A 114 -3.09 -6.36 4.81
C GLU A 114 -2.92 -6.94 6.21
N ALA A 115 -4.04 -7.37 6.81
CA ALA A 115 -4.08 -8.07 8.09
C ALA A 115 -4.50 -9.53 7.86
N TYR A 116 -3.90 -10.46 8.59
CA TYR A 116 -4.19 -11.88 8.45
C TYR A 116 -5.45 -12.28 9.23
N TYR A 117 -6.49 -12.72 8.52
CA TYR A 117 -7.82 -13.03 9.10
C TYR A 117 -7.94 -14.43 9.72
N GLY A 118 -6.98 -15.32 9.52
CA GLY A 118 -7.07 -16.72 9.98
C GLY A 118 -6.97 -16.92 11.50
N ASN A 119 -6.51 -15.91 12.27
CA ASN A 119 -6.38 -15.94 13.71
C ASN A 119 -6.62 -14.58 14.33
N ILE A 120 -7.54 -14.45 15.26
CA ILE A 120 -7.96 -13.18 15.85
C ILE A 120 -6.83 -12.43 16.58
N SER A 121 -5.91 -13.12 17.22
CA SER A 121 -4.77 -12.48 17.92
C SER A 121 -3.75 -11.95 16.93
N VAL A 122 -3.49 -12.69 15.85
CA VAL A 122 -2.63 -12.25 14.75
C VAL A 122 -3.28 -11.07 14.02
N PHE A 123 -4.55 -11.15 13.73
CA PHE A 123 -5.32 -10.07 13.11
C PHE A 123 -5.23 -8.77 13.91
N LYS A 124 -5.52 -8.81 15.22
CA LYS A 124 -5.42 -7.63 16.09
C LYS A 124 -3.98 -7.08 16.15
N ARG A 125 -2.99 -7.94 16.19
CA ARG A 125 -1.56 -7.53 16.12
C ARG A 125 -1.27 -6.78 14.81
N ASP A 126 -1.71 -7.32 13.68
CA ASP A 126 -1.48 -6.74 12.38
C ASP A 126 -2.20 -5.39 12.24
N LEU A 127 -3.43 -5.26 12.74
CA LEU A 127 -4.13 -3.97 12.83
C LEU A 127 -3.37 -2.94 13.68
N CYS A 128 -2.78 -3.36 14.81
CA CYS A 128 -1.93 -2.47 15.62
C CYS A 128 -0.68 -2.03 14.83
N LEU A 129 -0.04 -2.93 14.11
CA LEU A 129 1.14 -2.61 13.30
C LEU A 129 0.82 -1.63 12.17
N ILE A 130 -0.29 -1.83 11.46
CA ILE A 130 -0.75 -0.91 10.41
C ILE A 130 -1.08 0.47 11.01
N ARG A 131 -1.80 0.50 12.13
CA ARG A 131 -2.08 1.74 12.87
C ARG A 131 -0.77 2.49 13.19
N ASP A 132 0.18 1.82 13.81
CA ASP A 132 1.45 2.41 14.24
C ASP A 132 2.29 2.88 13.04
N LEU A 133 2.20 2.17 11.92
CA LEU A 133 2.80 2.61 10.65
C LEU A 133 2.17 3.93 10.17
N ILE A 134 0.83 4.05 10.16
CA ILE A 134 0.13 5.28 9.77
C ILE A 134 0.60 6.46 10.64
N PHE A 135 0.68 6.29 11.95
CA PHE A 135 1.19 7.31 12.87
C PHE A 135 2.64 7.67 12.57
N THR A 136 3.47 6.65 12.29
CA THR A 136 4.88 6.85 11.94
C THR A 136 5.02 7.63 10.64
N VAL A 137 4.29 7.26 9.60
CA VAL A 137 4.29 7.96 8.30
C VAL A 137 3.90 9.43 8.45
N LYS A 138 2.82 9.71 9.22
CA LYS A 138 2.43 11.09 9.50
C LYS A 138 3.55 11.86 10.19
N ARG A 139 4.14 11.29 11.24
CA ARG A 139 5.22 11.94 12.01
C ARG A 139 6.43 12.25 11.12
N PHE A 140 6.88 11.26 10.33
CA PHE A 140 8.00 11.47 9.41
C PHE A 140 7.70 12.54 8.36
N ASN A 141 6.54 12.49 7.71
CA ASN A 141 6.16 13.49 6.74
C ASN A 141 6.03 14.90 7.33
N SER A 142 5.59 15.02 8.59
CA SER A 142 5.57 16.29 9.31
C SER A 142 6.98 16.80 9.57
N ASN A 143 7.88 15.93 10.04
CA ASN A 143 9.28 16.27 10.29
C ASN A 143 10.00 16.66 9.00
N PHE A 144 9.84 15.86 7.91
CA PHE A 144 10.43 16.19 6.60
C PHE A 144 9.95 17.52 6.04
N SER A 145 8.75 17.96 6.38
CA SER A 145 8.20 19.25 5.92
C SER A 145 8.80 20.45 6.65
N THR A 146 9.31 20.27 7.89
CA THR A 146 9.89 21.33 8.72
C THR A 146 11.38 21.52 8.54
N ILE A 147 12.08 20.51 7.98
CA ILE A 147 13.53 20.49 7.78
C ILE A 147 13.82 20.63 6.27
N ASN A 148 15.10 20.70 5.90
CA ASN A 148 15.59 20.73 4.50
C ASN A 148 15.28 19.43 3.71
N MET A 149 14.25 18.68 4.09
CA MET A 149 13.81 17.43 3.45
C MET A 149 12.47 17.55 2.73
N LYS A 150 12.09 18.75 2.27
CA LYS A 150 10.79 19.02 1.62
C LYS A 150 10.50 18.12 0.41
N CYS A 151 11.53 17.62 -0.25
CA CYS A 151 11.41 16.74 -1.40
C CYS A 151 11.22 15.26 -1.02
N THR A 152 11.18 14.92 0.28
CA THR A 152 10.99 13.53 0.74
C THR A 152 9.58 13.33 1.28
N LYS A 153 8.91 12.27 0.80
CA LYS A 153 7.57 11.88 1.28
C LYS A 153 7.45 10.37 1.38
N ILE A 154 6.75 9.93 2.41
CA ILE A 154 6.32 8.54 2.56
C ILE A 154 4.83 8.48 2.28
N ILE A 155 4.44 7.59 1.38
CA ILE A 155 3.04 7.37 0.98
C ILE A 155 2.69 5.94 1.32
N CYS A 156 1.66 5.72 2.13
CA CYS A 156 1.15 4.39 2.39
C CYS A 156 -0.27 4.24 1.86
N SER A 157 -0.52 3.15 1.14
CA SER A 157 -1.86 2.77 0.71
C SER A 157 -2.49 1.87 1.76
N VAL A 158 -3.70 2.20 2.19
CA VAL A 158 -4.44 1.42 3.19
C VAL A 158 -5.85 1.25 2.70
N ARG A 159 -6.35 0.02 2.72
CA ARG A 159 -7.74 -0.28 2.36
C ARG A 159 -8.71 0.29 3.38
N SER A 160 -9.86 0.77 2.92
CA SER A 160 -10.90 1.36 3.77
C SER A 160 -11.44 0.40 4.83
N GLU A 161 -11.58 -0.89 4.48
CA GLU A 161 -12.01 -1.94 5.41
C GLU A 161 -11.00 -2.15 6.55
N ILE A 162 -9.70 -2.03 6.29
CA ILE A 162 -8.66 -2.10 7.33
C ILE A 162 -8.74 -0.88 8.27
N LEU A 163 -8.95 0.33 7.74
CA LEU A 163 -9.17 1.52 8.58
C LEU A 163 -10.41 1.37 9.46
N THR A 164 -11.48 0.81 8.90
CA THR A 164 -12.71 0.52 9.64
C THR A 164 -12.47 -0.55 10.71
N ALA A 165 -11.74 -1.62 10.38
CA ALA A 165 -11.37 -2.66 11.34
C ALA A 165 -10.51 -2.11 12.49
N ILE A 166 -9.50 -1.27 12.19
CA ILE A 166 -8.70 -0.60 13.23
C ILE A 166 -9.60 0.21 14.15
N SER A 167 -10.53 0.98 13.62
CA SER A 167 -11.44 1.80 14.41
C SER A 167 -12.40 0.97 15.27
N ARG A 168 -12.79 -0.24 14.82
CA ARG A 168 -13.70 -1.15 15.51
C ARG A 168 -13.01 -2.00 16.59
N PHE A 169 -11.84 -2.58 16.28
CA PHE A 169 -11.19 -3.56 17.13
C PHE A 169 -10.06 -3.00 17.99
N ILE A 170 -9.51 -1.86 17.61
CA ILE A 170 -8.43 -1.20 18.33
C ILE A 170 -8.97 0.13 18.87
N VAL A 171 -9.02 0.26 20.20
CA VAL A 171 -9.49 1.49 20.85
C VAL A 171 -8.51 2.62 20.53
N THR A 172 -8.82 3.45 19.52
CA THR A 172 -8.00 4.62 19.17
C THR A 172 -8.89 5.83 18.88
N LYS A 173 -8.94 6.74 19.84
CA LYS A 173 -9.59 8.05 19.63
C LYS A 173 -8.84 8.97 18.65
N GLU A 174 -7.65 8.56 18.18
CA GLU A 174 -6.71 9.45 17.48
C GLU A 174 -6.55 9.13 15.99
N LEU A 175 -6.97 7.95 15.49
CA LEU A 175 -6.79 7.61 14.08
C LEU A 175 -7.43 8.66 13.16
N ASN A 176 -8.63 9.11 13.47
CA ASN A 176 -9.32 10.16 12.70
C ASN A 176 -8.55 11.49 12.69
N LYS A 177 -7.86 11.84 13.78
CA LYS A 177 -7.02 13.04 13.84
C LYS A 177 -5.75 12.91 13.01
N VAL A 178 -5.24 11.69 12.89
CA VAL A 178 -4.04 11.40 12.11
C VAL A 178 -4.36 11.37 10.61
N THR A 179 -5.49 10.80 10.22
CA THR A 179 -5.91 10.73 8.81
C THR A 179 -6.52 12.03 8.30
N ALA A 180 -7.17 12.82 9.17
CA ALA A 180 -7.76 14.09 8.80
C ALA A 180 -6.71 15.07 8.22
N GLY A 181 -6.90 15.48 6.97
CA GLY A 181 -6.00 16.39 6.25
C GLY A 181 -4.73 15.73 5.66
N PHE A 182 -4.52 14.43 5.87
CA PHE A 182 -3.38 13.68 5.31
C PHE A 182 -3.83 12.52 4.41
N ALA A 183 -4.99 11.93 4.68
CA ALA A 183 -5.54 10.88 3.84
C ALA A 183 -6.16 11.47 2.58
N VAL A 184 -5.81 10.88 1.44
CA VAL A 184 -6.42 11.19 0.15
C VAL A 184 -7.25 9.97 -0.26
N PRO A 185 -8.59 10.03 -0.18
CA PRO A 185 -9.43 8.92 -0.61
C PRO A 185 -9.33 8.77 -2.13
N LEU A 186 -8.98 7.57 -2.59
CA LEU A 186 -9.05 7.22 -4.00
C LEU A 186 -10.48 6.76 -4.31
N MET A 187 -11.30 7.69 -4.77
CA MET A 187 -12.67 7.43 -5.16
C MET A 187 -12.75 7.33 -6.69
N TRP A 188 -13.29 6.22 -7.16
CA TRP A 188 -13.46 5.98 -8.59
C TRP A 188 -14.91 6.18 -9.08
N ASN A 189 -15.82 6.50 -8.18
CA ASN A 189 -17.21 6.80 -8.51
C ASN A 189 -17.35 8.29 -8.87
N TYR A 190 -17.39 8.58 -10.14
CA TYR A 190 -17.57 9.93 -10.70
C TYR A 190 -18.99 10.06 -11.28
N SER A 191 -19.91 10.58 -10.47
CA SER A 191 -21.35 10.65 -10.80
C SER A 191 -21.72 11.60 -11.95
N ASN A 192 -20.82 12.49 -12.37
CA ASN A 192 -21.13 13.55 -13.34
C ASN A 192 -20.32 13.46 -14.64
N THR A 193 -19.75 12.30 -14.95
CA THR A 193 -18.91 12.13 -16.14
C THR A 193 -19.63 11.29 -17.18
N SER A 194 -19.70 11.79 -18.42
CA SER A 194 -20.33 11.07 -19.53
C SER A 194 -19.53 9.81 -19.91
N SER A 195 -20.23 8.82 -20.37
CA SER A 195 -19.85 7.46 -20.78
C SER A 195 -18.36 7.20 -21.04
N TYR A 196 -17.86 7.54 -22.21
CA TYR A 196 -16.45 7.34 -22.60
C TYR A 196 -15.45 8.28 -21.88
N MET A 197 -15.95 9.33 -21.21
CA MET A 197 -15.14 10.27 -20.43
C MET A 197 -14.88 9.80 -18.99
N HIS A 198 -15.60 8.78 -18.52
CA HIS A 198 -15.39 8.27 -17.16
C HIS A 198 -13.97 7.68 -17.03
N PRO A 199 -13.18 8.06 -16.01
CA PRO A 199 -11.76 7.66 -15.91
C PRO A 199 -11.54 6.15 -15.98
N ILE A 200 -12.40 5.35 -15.36
CA ILE A 200 -12.31 3.87 -15.42
C ILE A 200 -12.57 3.37 -16.84
N ILE A 201 -13.55 3.93 -17.54
CA ILE A 201 -13.82 3.58 -18.95
C ILE A 201 -12.64 3.99 -19.83
N GLN A 202 -12.02 5.13 -19.58
CA GLN A 202 -10.79 5.53 -20.29
C GLN A 202 -9.62 4.57 -20.08
N ILE A 203 -9.50 3.95 -18.90
CA ILE A 203 -8.50 2.88 -18.68
C ILE A 203 -8.74 1.73 -19.65
N LEU A 204 -9.98 1.28 -19.78
CA LEU A 204 -10.38 0.23 -20.73
C LEU A 204 -10.07 0.64 -22.17
N LEU A 205 -10.57 1.81 -22.60
CA LEU A 205 -10.38 2.31 -23.95
C LEU A 205 -8.92 2.51 -24.33
N LYS A 206 -8.09 2.97 -23.38
CA LYS A 206 -6.65 3.08 -23.57
C LYS A 206 -5.99 1.72 -23.77
N ARG A 207 -6.38 0.71 -23.01
CA ARG A 207 -5.85 -0.66 -23.19
C ARG A 207 -6.21 -1.22 -24.56
N ILE A 208 -7.46 -1.05 -25.00
CA ILE A 208 -7.92 -1.46 -26.34
C ILE A 208 -7.07 -0.73 -27.39
N ALA A 209 -6.95 0.58 -27.30
CA ALA A 209 -6.20 1.40 -28.26
C ALA A 209 -4.73 0.99 -28.34
N VAL A 210 -4.09 0.69 -27.22
CA VAL A 210 -2.69 0.20 -27.19
C VAL A 210 -2.59 -1.16 -27.90
N CYS A 211 -3.55 -2.06 -27.73
CA CYS A 211 -3.59 -3.33 -28.46
C CYS A 211 -3.79 -3.13 -29.98
N GLU A 212 -4.46 -2.05 -30.38
CA GLU A 212 -4.57 -1.62 -31.79
C GLU A 212 -3.34 -0.89 -32.33
N GLY A 213 -2.28 -0.69 -31.49
CA GLY A 213 -1.07 0.05 -31.86
C GLY A 213 -1.25 1.58 -31.89
N CYS A 214 -2.33 2.11 -31.30
CA CYS A 214 -2.63 3.54 -31.27
C CYS A 214 -2.02 4.22 -30.03
N VAL A 215 -1.14 5.19 -30.24
CA VAL A 215 -0.45 5.92 -29.14
C VAL A 215 -1.32 7.05 -28.57
N ASN A 216 -2.07 7.74 -29.41
CA ASN A 216 -2.94 8.87 -29.03
C ASN A 216 -4.38 8.58 -29.47
N PRO A 217 -5.14 7.83 -28.69
CA PRO A 217 -6.49 7.40 -29.08
C PRO A 217 -7.51 8.54 -28.98
N ASP A 218 -8.41 8.61 -29.98
CA ASP A 218 -9.70 9.25 -29.83
C ASP A 218 -10.63 8.27 -29.07
N TYR A 219 -10.79 8.48 -27.77
CA TYR A 219 -11.57 7.57 -26.92
C TYR A 219 -13.02 7.42 -27.37
N LYS A 220 -13.63 8.46 -27.94
CA LYS A 220 -14.99 8.37 -28.47
C LYS A 220 -15.06 7.35 -29.61
N LYS A 221 -14.14 7.43 -30.58
CA LYS A 221 -14.11 6.50 -31.72
C LYS A 221 -13.79 5.07 -31.29
N VAL A 222 -12.90 4.88 -30.30
CA VAL A 222 -12.62 3.54 -29.74
C VAL A 222 -13.86 2.99 -29.05
N TYR A 223 -14.56 3.80 -28.27
CA TYR A 223 -15.78 3.43 -27.58
C TYR A 223 -16.89 2.98 -28.57
N GLU A 224 -17.19 3.81 -29.57
CA GLU A 224 -18.21 3.53 -30.58
C GLU A 224 -17.89 2.31 -31.47
N ARG A 225 -16.62 1.99 -31.65
CA ARG A 225 -16.16 0.83 -32.42
C ARG A 225 -16.29 -0.49 -31.67
N TRP A 226 -15.97 -0.49 -30.37
CA TRP A 226 -15.84 -1.71 -29.60
C TRP A 226 -17.04 -2.05 -28.74
N LEU A 227 -17.85 -1.06 -28.34
CA LEU A 227 -19.00 -1.25 -27.48
C LEU A 227 -20.29 -1.08 -28.27
N PRO A 228 -21.37 -1.82 -27.95
CA PRO A 228 -22.65 -1.68 -28.59
C PRO A 228 -23.32 -0.35 -28.24
N GLU A 229 -24.37 0.01 -28.90
CA GLU A 229 -25.15 1.20 -28.58
C GLU A 229 -25.80 1.13 -27.21
N ASN A 230 -26.26 -0.04 -26.80
CA ASN A 230 -26.74 -0.33 -25.44
C ASN A 230 -26.57 -1.81 -25.07
N ILE A 231 -26.64 -2.10 -23.76
CA ILE A 231 -26.70 -3.42 -23.18
C ILE A 231 -27.89 -3.45 -22.24
N HIS A 232 -28.92 -4.26 -22.58
CA HIS A 232 -30.21 -4.29 -21.88
C HIS A 232 -30.90 -2.92 -21.74
N GLY A 233 -30.79 -2.08 -22.77
CA GLY A 233 -31.34 -0.71 -22.75
C GLY A 233 -30.53 0.28 -21.89
N ILE A 234 -29.38 -0.14 -21.32
CA ILE A 234 -28.48 0.70 -20.52
C ILE A 234 -27.28 1.07 -21.37
N GLU A 235 -26.78 2.29 -21.22
CA GLU A 235 -25.54 2.70 -21.85
C GLU A 235 -24.38 1.77 -21.43
N PRO A 236 -23.55 1.27 -22.36
CA PRO A 236 -22.51 0.28 -22.07
C PRO A 236 -21.55 0.68 -20.96
N ALA A 237 -21.15 1.95 -20.89
CA ALA A 237 -20.30 2.42 -19.82
C ALA A 237 -20.96 2.27 -18.44
N ASN A 238 -22.24 2.64 -18.33
CA ASN A 238 -22.99 2.50 -17.08
C ASN A 238 -23.20 1.03 -16.71
N TYR A 239 -23.46 0.17 -17.70
CA TYR A 239 -23.55 -1.27 -17.48
C TYR A 239 -22.24 -1.84 -16.93
N ILE A 240 -21.12 -1.50 -17.56
CA ILE A 240 -19.78 -1.95 -17.15
C ILE A 240 -19.43 -1.41 -15.76
N LEU A 241 -19.66 -0.12 -15.50
CA LEU A 241 -19.38 0.51 -14.22
C LEU A 241 -20.19 -0.11 -13.06
N ASN A 242 -21.48 -0.36 -13.28
CA ASN A 242 -22.35 -0.97 -12.28
C ASN A 242 -21.92 -2.40 -11.96
N ASN A 243 -21.59 -3.20 -12.97
CA ASN A 243 -21.15 -4.58 -12.77
C ASN A 243 -19.73 -4.69 -12.21
N SER A 244 -18.87 -3.68 -12.41
CA SER A 244 -17.50 -3.64 -11.87
C SER A 244 -17.38 -2.82 -10.58
N TRP A 245 -18.50 -2.37 -10.02
CA TRP A 245 -18.56 -1.53 -8.81
C TRP A 245 -17.64 -0.32 -8.85
N CYS A 246 -17.41 0.23 -10.01
CA CYS A 246 -16.47 1.32 -10.25
C CYS A 246 -15.05 1.01 -9.75
N LYS A 247 -14.62 -0.24 -9.74
CA LYS A 247 -13.25 -0.62 -9.36
C LYS A 247 -12.40 -0.90 -10.61
N PRO A 248 -11.22 -0.29 -10.77
CA PRO A 248 -10.36 -0.50 -11.95
C PRO A 248 -9.95 -1.96 -12.18
N ARG A 249 -9.72 -2.75 -11.11
CA ARG A 249 -9.41 -4.17 -11.21
C ARG A 249 -10.59 -4.97 -11.74
N ASP A 250 -11.79 -4.67 -11.26
CA ASP A 250 -13.00 -5.40 -11.62
C ASP A 250 -13.41 -5.16 -13.06
N ILE A 251 -13.24 -3.94 -13.58
CA ILE A 251 -13.49 -3.68 -15.00
C ILE A 251 -12.53 -4.47 -15.89
N VAL A 252 -11.26 -4.58 -15.51
CA VAL A 252 -10.28 -5.38 -16.25
C VAL A 252 -10.66 -6.86 -16.19
N ARG A 253 -11.06 -7.37 -15.02
CA ARG A 253 -11.52 -8.75 -14.85
C ARG A 253 -12.77 -9.02 -15.68
N LEU A 254 -13.81 -8.16 -15.61
CA LEU A 254 -15.02 -8.27 -16.39
C LEU A 254 -14.70 -8.38 -17.90
N ILE A 255 -13.90 -7.46 -18.42
CA ILE A 255 -13.55 -7.43 -19.85
C ILE A 255 -12.65 -8.61 -20.24
N THR A 256 -11.75 -9.06 -19.36
CA THR A 256 -10.94 -10.26 -19.62
C THR A 256 -11.83 -11.51 -19.67
N THR A 257 -12.81 -11.64 -18.79
CA THR A 257 -13.80 -12.74 -18.83
C THR A 257 -14.62 -12.70 -20.13
N VAL A 258 -15.07 -11.51 -20.55
CA VAL A 258 -15.73 -11.30 -21.83
C VAL A 258 -14.82 -11.73 -22.99
N GLN A 259 -13.58 -11.25 -23.00
CA GLN A 259 -12.60 -11.59 -24.06
C GLN A 259 -12.37 -13.09 -24.18
N ASN A 260 -12.27 -13.80 -23.08
CA ASN A 260 -12.08 -15.25 -23.06
C ASN A 260 -13.29 -16.04 -23.56
N SER A 261 -14.49 -15.46 -23.50
CA SER A 261 -15.73 -16.06 -24.01
C SER A 261 -15.99 -15.78 -25.50
N ILE A 262 -15.27 -14.81 -26.09
CA ILE A 262 -15.37 -14.49 -27.50
C ILE A 262 -14.59 -15.51 -28.33
N TYR A 263 -15.28 -16.47 -28.93
CA TYR A 263 -14.68 -17.31 -29.95
C TYR A 263 -14.46 -16.47 -31.22
N ASN A 264 -13.23 -16.40 -31.67
CA ASN A 264 -12.59 -15.91 -32.93
C ASN A 264 -13.40 -15.15 -34.01
N SER A 265 -14.69 -14.93 -33.87
CA SER A 265 -15.56 -14.35 -34.92
C SER A 265 -16.16 -12.98 -34.60
N SER A 266 -16.19 -12.57 -33.33
CA SER A 266 -16.74 -11.26 -32.93
C SER A 266 -15.65 -10.21 -32.82
N LYS A 267 -15.76 -9.15 -33.61
CA LYS A 267 -14.81 -8.03 -33.60
C LYS A 267 -15.16 -6.92 -32.60
N ALA A 268 -16.19 -7.12 -31.77
CA ALA A 268 -16.68 -6.12 -30.80
C ALA A 268 -17.38 -6.81 -29.62
N PHE A 269 -17.48 -6.09 -28.52
CA PHE A 269 -18.23 -6.53 -27.34
C PHE A 269 -19.73 -6.34 -27.59
N THR A 270 -20.48 -7.43 -27.69
CA THR A 270 -21.94 -7.40 -27.91
C THR A 270 -22.68 -7.72 -26.60
N GLN A 271 -23.98 -7.39 -26.52
CA GLN A 271 -24.82 -7.77 -25.39
C GLN A 271 -24.75 -9.29 -25.12
N SER A 272 -24.88 -10.13 -26.14
CA SER A 272 -24.85 -11.60 -25.99
C SER A 272 -23.55 -12.12 -25.39
N VAL A 273 -22.44 -11.44 -25.63
CA VAL A 273 -21.15 -11.78 -25.03
C VAL A 273 -21.14 -11.44 -23.55
N PHE A 274 -21.65 -10.28 -23.16
CA PHE A 274 -21.79 -9.94 -21.74
C PHE A 274 -22.72 -10.93 -21.01
N ASP A 275 -23.85 -11.30 -21.64
CA ASP A 275 -24.79 -12.28 -21.07
C ASP A 275 -24.14 -13.64 -20.81
N SER A 276 -23.25 -14.08 -21.70
CA SER A 276 -22.59 -15.37 -21.58
C SER A 276 -21.67 -15.49 -20.37
N ILE A 277 -21.19 -14.39 -19.82
CA ILE A 277 -20.21 -14.36 -18.72
C ILE A 277 -20.81 -14.00 -17.35
N VAL A 278 -22.06 -13.53 -17.31
CA VAL A 278 -22.70 -13.03 -16.08
C VAL A 278 -22.55 -14.00 -14.92
N LYS A 279 -22.83 -15.29 -15.14
CA LYS A 279 -22.76 -16.30 -14.08
C LYS A 279 -21.33 -16.43 -13.52
N THR A 280 -20.36 -16.70 -14.38
CA THR A 280 -18.96 -16.89 -13.96
C THR A 280 -18.41 -15.65 -13.29
N TYR A 281 -18.66 -14.47 -13.85
CA TYR A 281 -18.20 -13.22 -13.27
C TYR A 281 -18.84 -12.92 -11.91
N SER A 282 -20.12 -13.25 -11.74
CA SER A 282 -20.83 -13.07 -10.46
C SER A 282 -20.32 -14.01 -9.37
N GLU A 283 -20.03 -15.28 -9.72
CA GLU A 283 -19.44 -16.25 -8.79
C GLU A 283 -18.07 -15.76 -8.28
N ASP A 284 -17.19 -15.32 -9.18
CA ASP A 284 -15.88 -14.75 -8.83
C ASP A 284 -16.01 -13.48 -7.97
N SER A 285 -16.97 -12.61 -8.31
CA SER A 285 -17.24 -11.39 -7.56
C SER A 285 -17.74 -11.68 -6.14
N LEU A 286 -18.56 -12.72 -5.97
CA LEU A 286 -19.04 -13.15 -4.65
C LEU A 286 -17.88 -13.61 -3.74
N ILE A 287 -16.88 -14.27 -4.31
CA ILE A 287 -15.68 -14.69 -3.56
C ILE A 287 -14.95 -13.45 -3.01
N GLU A 288 -14.74 -12.43 -3.83
CA GLU A 288 -14.10 -11.18 -3.38
C GLU A 288 -14.91 -10.44 -2.30
N ILE A 289 -16.25 -10.39 -2.45
CA ILE A 289 -17.11 -9.82 -1.40
C ILE A 289 -16.90 -10.54 -0.06
N LYS A 290 -16.91 -11.89 -0.09
CA LYS A 290 -16.68 -12.68 1.11
C LYS A 290 -15.32 -12.39 1.73
N GLU A 291 -14.28 -12.20 0.93
CA GLU A 291 -12.94 -11.83 1.42
C GLU A 291 -12.92 -10.43 2.05
N GLU A 292 -13.55 -9.44 1.44
CA GLU A 292 -13.64 -8.09 2.01
C GLU A 292 -14.43 -8.10 3.34
N LEU A 293 -15.51 -8.87 3.43
CA LEU A 293 -16.31 -9.00 4.66
C LEU A 293 -15.53 -9.65 5.83
N ARG A 294 -14.56 -10.52 5.55
CA ARG A 294 -13.70 -11.15 6.58
C ARG A 294 -12.93 -10.14 7.44
N ALA A 295 -12.73 -8.92 6.94
CA ALA A 295 -12.13 -7.85 7.73
C ALA A 295 -12.95 -7.46 8.97
N LEU A 296 -14.26 -7.67 8.94
CA LEU A 296 -15.20 -7.19 9.96
C LEU A 296 -16.06 -8.28 10.60
N TYR A 297 -16.23 -9.41 9.93
CA TYR A 297 -17.19 -10.46 10.27
C TYR A 297 -16.52 -11.84 10.28
N ASP A 298 -17.03 -12.75 11.09
CA ASP A 298 -16.66 -14.16 11.04
C ASP A 298 -17.40 -14.92 9.91
N THR A 299 -17.04 -16.17 9.67
CA THR A 299 -17.56 -16.97 8.56
C THR A 299 -19.09 -17.13 8.64
N ASP A 300 -19.63 -17.41 9.84
CA ASP A 300 -21.07 -17.64 10.02
C ASP A 300 -21.89 -16.36 9.80
N GLN A 301 -21.34 -15.22 10.23
CA GLN A 301 -21.92 -13.91 9.98
C GLN A 301 -21.89 -13.57 8.49
N ILE A 302 -20.78 -13.85 7.78
CA ILE A 302 -20.65 -13.63 6.34
C ILE A 302 -21.69 -14.46 5.58
N ASP A 303 -21.81 -15.74 5.88
CA ASP A 303 -22.80 -16.59 5.22
C ASP A 303 -24.23 -16.13 5.51
N THR A 304 -24.52 -15.65 6.72
CA THR A 304 -25.79 -15.03 7.06
C THR A 304 -26.06 -13.77 6.23
N ILE A 305 -25.08 -12.86 6.10
CA ILE A 305 -25.18 -11.64 5.30
C ILE A 305 -25.45 -12.00 3.85
N ILE A 306 -24.68 -12.92 3.27
CA ILE A 306 -24.84 -13.34 1.86
C ILE A 306 -26.22 -13.97 1.63
N ASN A 307 -26.68 -14.84 2.53
CA ASN A 307 -28.00 -15.47 2.43
C ASN A 307 -29.15 -14.46 2.51
N CYS A 308 -29.01 -13.36 3.27
CA CYS A 308 -29.98 -12.28 3.25
C CYS A 308 -30.14 -11.62 1.89
N PHE A 309 -29.04 -11.50 1.11
CA PHE A 309 -29.09 -10.95 -0.27
C PHE A 309 -29.60 -11.97 -1.30
N MET A 310 -29.34 -13.24 -1.10
CA MET A 310 -29.76 -14.30 -2.03
C MET A 310 -31.24 -14.68 -1.87
N GLY A 311 -31.91 -14.27 -0.79
CA GLY A 311 -33.33 -14.50 -0.54
C GLY A 311 -34.25 -13.46 -1.19
N TYR A 312 -33.72 -12.51 -1.92
CA TYR A 312 -34.42 -11.53 -2.73
C TYR A 312 -34.10 -11.79 -4.20
#